data_dd58a23f2e1f82511d3206e379116756
#
_entry.id   dd58a23f2e1f82511d3206e379116756
#
_cell.length_a   1.000
_cell.length_b   1.000
_cell.length_c   1.000
_cell.angle_alpha   90.00
_cell.angle_beta   90.00
_cell.angle_gamma   90.00
#
_symmetry.space_group_name_H-M   'P 1'
#
loop_
_entity.id
_entity.type
_entity.pdbx_description
1 polymer ?
#
loop_
_entity_poly.entity_id
_entity_poly.type
_entity_poly.pdbx_seq_one_letter_code
_entity_poly.pdbx_strand_id
1 'polypeptide(L)'
;MKEYTKRDSCMTMEEVIERNTGMSLKAFLTPQPNPYIHNMDRAVEFFKKKVNDAAEEKEILQIKIVGDYDADGMNASAILYDAIISYLKANSLAEYAEVSVRLPRRYSEGYGLSKKIIDESESGLIITVDNGIAAIDAIKKAKDKGIDVIILDHHLSGEELPCADIIVDPHC
;
A
#
# COMPACT_ATOMS: atom_id res chain seq x y z
N MET A 1 -37.67 16.11 -14.15
CA MET A 1 -36.38 16.25 -14.84
C MET A 1 -35.57 17.27 -14.04
N LYS A 2 -34.37 16.91 -13.53
CA LYS A 2 -33.46 17.89 -12.92
C LYS A 2 -32.86 18.71 -14.05
N GLU A 3 -33.12 20.02 -14.06
CA GLU A 3 -32.44 20.96 -14.97
C GLU A 3 -30.97 20.98 -14.62
N TYR A 4 -30.15 20.50 -15.52
CA TYR A 4 -28.69 20.69 -15.43
C TYR A 4 -28.38 22.11 -15.91
N THR A 5 -28.10 23.01 -14.99
CA THR A 5 -27.55 24.34 -15.33
C THR A 5 -26.20 24.14 -15.97
N LYS A 6 -26.12 24.49 -17.25
CA LYS A 6 -24.85 24.58 -17.99
C LYS A 6 -23.96 25.58 -17.24
N ARG A 7 -22.83 25.15 -16.71
CA ARG A 7 -21.85 26.07 -16.13
C ARG A 7 -21.32 26.95 -17.25
N ASP A 8 -21.56 28.24 -17.17
CA ASP A 8 -21.17 29.24 -18.18
C ASP A 8 -19.68 29.57 -18.19
N SER A 9 -18.81 28.73 -17.74
CA SER A 9 -17.37 28.99 -17.76
C SER A 9 -16.68 28.04 -18.72
N CYS A 10 -16.37 28.53 -19.91
CA CYS A 10 -15.27 27.98 -20.70
C CYS A 10 -13.93 28.28 -20.01
N MET A 11 -13.71 27.70 -18.82
CA MET A 11 -12.40 27.78 -18.18
C MET A 11 -11.42 26.93 -18.96
N THR A 12 -10.24 27.47 -19.21
CA THR A 12 -9.11 26.69 -19.71
C THR A 12 -8.64 25.69 -18.66
N MET A 13 -7.89 24.68 -19.06
CA MET A 13 -7.30 23.72 -18.12
C MET A 13 -6.40 24.44 -17.11
N GLU A 14 -5.67 25.47 -17.52
CA GLU A 14 -4.84 26.31 -16.67
C GLU A 14 -5.66 26.98 -15.56
N GLU A 15 -6.76 27.63 -15.92
CA GLU A 15 -7.65 28.29 -14.94
C GLU A 15 -8.28 27.29 -13.95
N VAL A 16 -8.60 26.08 -14.43
CA VAL A 16 -9.14 25.02 -13.54
C VAL A 16 -8.08 24.53 -12.55
N ILE A 17 -6.85 24.29 -13.03
CA ILE A 17 -5.73 23.86 -12.19
C ILE A 17 -5.40 24.96 -11.17
N GLU A 18 -5.22 26.20 -11.61
CA GLU A 18 -4.89 27.31 -10.72
C GLU A 18 -5.94 27.51 -9.63
N ARG A 19 -7.22 27.47 -10.01
CA ARG A 19 -8.34 27.61 -9.06
C ARG A 19 -8.38 26.50 -8.03
N ASN A 20 -8.11 25.24 -8.44
CA ASN A 20 -8.27 24.07 -7.58
C ASN A 20 -7.02 23.77 -6.74
N THR A 21 -5.84 24.14 -7.22
CA THR A 21 -4.55 23.81 -6.59
C THR A 21 -3.74 25.00 -6.11
N GLY A 22 -4.07 26.23 -6.58
CA GLY A 22 -3.25 27.41 -6.37
C GLY A 22 -1.93 27.41 -7.17
N MET A 23 -1.73 26.42 -8.03
CA MET A 23 -0.50 26.25 -8.81
C MET A 23 -0.72 26.64 -10.28
N SER A 24 0.30 27.22 -10.92
CA SER A 24 0.29 27.37 -12.39
C SER A 24 0.35 25.98 -13.06
N LEU A 25 -0.18 25.86 -14.30
CA LEU A 25 -0.10 24.60 -15.06
C LEU A 25 1.34 24.06 -15.15
N LYS A 26 2.32 24.95 -15.38
CA LYS A 26 3.74 24.57 -15.43
C LYS A 26 4.21 23.99 -14.10
N ALA A 27 3.90 24.60 -12.98
CA ALA A 27 4.27 24.11 -11.65
C ALA A 27 3.59 22.77 -11.34
N PHE A 28 2.31 22.63 -11.70
CA PHE A 28 1.54 21.40 -11.54
C PHE A 28 2.11 20.22 -12.34
N LEU A 29 2.55 20.48 -13.58
CA LEU A 29 3.14 19.46 -14.45
C LEU A 29 4.64 19.23 -14.20
N THR A 30 5.30 20.08 -13.39
CA THR A 30 6.71 19.87 -13.05
C THR A 30 6.80 18.80 -11.96
N PRO A 31 7.59 17.72 -12.19
CA PRO A 31 7.81 16.71 -11.17
C PRO A 31 8.28 17.36 -9.87
N GLN A 32 7.55 17.18 -8.80
CA GLN A 32 8.01 17.61 -7.48
C GLN A 32 9.20 16.76 -7.07
N PRO A 33 10.22 17.31 -6.39
CA PRO A 33 11.26 16.48 -5.77
C PRO A 33 10.54 15.48 -4.85
N ASN A 34 11.02 14.22 -4.85
CA ASN A 34 10.42 13.12 -4.07
C ASN A 34 9.98 13.62 -2.70
N PRO A 35 8.68 13.70 -2.42
CA PRO A 35 8.23 14.08 -1.10
C PRO A 35 8.76 13.04 -0.11
N TYR A 36 9.32 13.49 1.00
CA TYR A 36 9.62 12.58 2.11
C TYR A 36 8.28 12.00 2.61
N ILE A 37 8.16 10.68 2.54
CA ILE A 37 7.00 9.98 3.10
C ILE A 37 7.43 9.42 4.46
N HIS A 38 6.73 9.84 5.50
CA HIS A 38 7.03 9.40 6.86
C HIS A 38 7.07 7.86 6.97
N ASN A 39 8.01 7.32 7.73
CA ASN A 39 8.25 5.89 7.91
C ASN A 39 8.64 5.07 6.65
N MET A 40 8.76 5.65 5.46
CA MET A 40 9.15 4.89 4.27
C MET A 40 10.51 4.21 4.44
N ASP A 41 11.52 4.95 4.93
CA ASP A 41 12.86 4.39 5.18
C ASP A 41 12.80 3.21 6.17
N ARG A 42 12.00 3.35 7.24
CA ARG A 42 11.79 2.29 8.23
C ARG A 42 11.12 1.06 7.62
N ALA A 43 10.15 1.25 6.71
CA ALA A 43 9.48 0.14 6.04
C ALA A 43 10.46 -0.63 5.14
N VAL A 44 11.31 0.10 4.41
CA VAL A 44 12.36 -0.49 3.57
C VAL A 44 13.39 -1.25 4.42
N GLU A 45 13.85 -0.68 5.52
CA GLU A 45 14.80 -1.34 6.43
C GLU A 45 14.19 -2.58 7.09
N PHE A 46 12.94 -2.49 7.53
CA PHE A 46 12.23 -3.63 8.11
C PHE A 46 12.07 -4.77 7.11
N PHE A 47 11.64 -4.47 5.89
CA PHE A 47 11.54 -5.44 4.80
C PHE A 47 12.88 -6.10 4.51
N LYS A 48 13.95 -5.32 4.32
CA LYS A 48 15.30 -5.82 4.06
C LYS A 48 15.79 -6.74 5.17
N LYS A 49 15.57 -6.32 6.42
CA LYS A 49 15.92 -7.12 7.58
C LYS A 49 15.23 -8.49 7.55
N LYS A 50 13.91 -8.54 7.33
CA LYS A 50 13.14 -9.79 7.28
C LYS A 50 13.63 -10.76 6.21
N VAL A 51 13.96 -10.25 5.02
CA VAL A 51 14.48 -11.10 3.94
C VAL A 51 15.90 -11.59 4.25
N ASN A 52 16.75 -10.75 4.83
CA ASN A 52 18.11 -11.15 5.22
C ASN A 52 18.09 -12.17 6.36
N ASP A 53 17.25 -11.96 7.39
CA ASP A 53 17.07 -12.91 8.50
C ASP A 53 16.67 -14.30 7.93
N ALA A 54 15.72 -14.36 6.99
CA ALA A 54 15.32 -15.62 6.35
C ALA A 54 16.47 -16.26 5.56
N ALA A 55 17.29 -15.46 4.86
CA ALA A 55 18.45 -15.98 4.14
C ALA A 55 19.55 -16.54 5.08
N GLU A 56 19.81 -15.88 6.22
CA GLU A 56 20.73 -16.34 7.24
C GLU A 56 20.26 -17.65 7.88
N GLU A 57 18.96 -17.77 8.15
CA GLU A 57 18.32 -18.96 8.72
C GLU A 57 18.08 -20.07 7.69
N LYS A 58 18.28 -19.78 6.40
CA LYS A 58 17.99 -20.65 5.23
C LYS A 58 16.53 -21.09 5.18
N GLU A 59 15.65 -20.18 5.55
CA GLU A 59 14.20 -20.34 5.49
C GLU A 59 13.61 -19.56 4.32
N ILE A 60 12.35 -19.83 3.98
CA ILE A 60 11.63 -19.11 2.94
C ILE A 60 10.62 -18.18 3.60
N LEU A 61 10.85 -16.87 3.50
CA LEU A 61 9.91 -15.86 3.95
C LEU A 61 8.69 -15.80 3.01
N GLN A 62 7.51 -16.07 3.54
CA GLN A 62 6.26 -15.87 2.83
C GLN A 62 5.88 -14.40 2.84
N ILE A 63 5.87 -13.75 1.67
CA ILE A 63 5.50 -12.34 1.50
C ILE A 63 4.16 -12.28 0.76
N LYS A 64 3.15 -11.71 1.40
CA LYS A 64 1.83 -11.51 0.79
C LYS A 64 1.53 -10.04 0.64
N ILE A 65 1.44 -9.56 -0.60
CA ILE A 65 0.96 -8.22 -0.93
C ILE A 65 -0.57 -8.28 -0.98
N VAL A 66 -1.23 -7.45 -0.19
CA VAL A 66 -2.70 -7.35 -0.20
C VAL A 66 -3.08 -5.97 -0.70
N GLY A 67 -3.56 -5.90 -1.93
CA GLY A 67 -4.08 -4.67 -2.54
C GLY A 67 -5.58 -4.48 -2.33
N ASP A 68 -6.12 -3.40 -2.88
CA ASP A 68 -7.55 -3.29 -3.12
C ASP A 68 -7.91 -3.74 -4.55
N TYR A 69 -9.21 -3.87 -4.81
CA TYR A 69 -9.74 -4.40 -6.09
C TYR A 69 -9.94 -3.32 -7.15
N ASP A 70 -9.73 -2.06 -6.85
CA ASP A 70 -9.86 -0.95 -7.80
C ASP A 70 -8.57 -0.66 -8.58
N ALA A 71 -8.56 0.41 -9.39
CA ALA A 71 -7.48 0.65 -10.33
C ALA A 71 -6.17 1.01 -9.64
N ASP A 72 -6.20 1.81 -8.58
CA ASP A 72 -4.99 2.21 -7.83
C ASP A 72 -4.46 1.08 -6.97
N GLY A 73 -5.30 0.32 -6.25
CA GLY A 73 -4.88 -0.86 -5.51
C GLY A 73 -4.25 -1.95 -6.38
N MET A 74 -4.84 -2.22 -7.57
CA MET A 74 -4.27 -3.18 -8.52
C MET A 74 -2.91 -2.70 -9.06
N ASN A 75 -2.80 -1.42 -9.45
CA ASN A 75 -1.55 -0.87 -9.96
C ASN A 75 -0.47 -0.80 -8.88
N ALA A 76 -0.82 -0.35 -7.68
CA ALA A 76 0.10 -0.30 -6.55
C ALA A 76 0.63 -1.70 -6.20
N SER A 77 -0.25 -2.72 -6.22
CA SER A 77 0.15 -4.12 -6.01
C SER A 77 1.15 -4.61 -7.05
N ALA A 78 0.92 -4.30 -8.33
CA ALA A 78 1.81 -4.68 -9.42
C ALA A 78 3.18 -3.99 -9.30
N ILE A 79 3.19 -2.69 -9.02
CA ILE A 79 4.43 -1.91 -8.84
C ILE A 79 5.24 -2.45 -7.67
N LEU A 80 4.59 -2.71 -6.53
CA LEU A 80 5.29 -3.24 -5.36
C LEU A 80 5.82 -4.65 -5.61
N TYR A 81 5.03 -5.51 -6.26
CA TYR A 81 5.47 -6.86 -6.64
C TYR A 81 6.73 -6.80 -7.50
N ASP A 82 6.72 -6.00 -8.58
CA ASP A 82 7.86 -5.87 -9.48
C ASP A 82 9.09 -5.29 -8.75
N ALA A 83 8.90 -4.32 -7.87
CA ALA A 83 9.98 -3.74 -7.06
C ALA A 83 10.61 -4.78 -6.12
N ILE A 84 9.80 -5.57 -5.41
CA ILE A 84 10.27 -6.64 -4.52
C ILE A 84 11.01 -7.72 -5.30
N ILE A 85 10.43 -8.23 -6.40
CA ILE A 85 11.07 -9.26 -7.23
C ILE A 85 12.40 -8.76 -7.80
N SER A 86 12.44 -7.51 -8.26
CA SER A 86 13.66 -6.90 -8.77
C SER A 86 14.75 -6.78 -7.70
N TYR A 87 14.37 -6.35 -6.50
CA TYR A 87 15.27 -6.28 -5.35
C TYR A 87 15.83 -7.65 -4.96
N LEU A 88 14.96 -8.66 -4.84
CA LEU A 88 15.35 -10.03 -4.47
C LEU A 88 16.35 -10.61 -5.49
N LYS A 89 16.10 -10.44 -6.79
CA LYS A 89 17.00 -10.89 -7.86
C LYS A 89 18.32 -10.16 -7.84
N ALA A 90 18.31 -8.83 -7.70
CA ALA A 90 19.52 -8.01 -7.71
C ALA A 90 20.47 -8.31 -6.53
N ASN A 91 19.93 -8.83 -5.42
CA ASN A 91 20.69 -9.15 -4.21
C ASN A 91 20.89 -10.67 -3.99
N SER A 92 20.53 -11.52 -4.97
CA SER A 92 20.64 -12.99 -4.87
C SER A 92 19.84 -13.58 -3.69
N LEU A 93 18.69 -12.99 -3.38
CA LEU A 93 17.80 -13.36 -2.27
C LEU A 93 16.52 -14.06 -2.74
N ALA A 94 16.38 -14.32 -4.04
CA ALA A 94 15.15 -14.83 -4.62
C ALA A 94 14.76 -16.24 -4.16
N GLU A 95 15.70 -17.03 -3.67
CA GLU A 95 15.45 -18.37 -3.14
C GLU A 95 14.98 -18.36 -1.68
N TYR A 96 15.08 -17.23 -0.98
CA TYR A 96 14.70 -17.05 0.42
C TYR A 96 13.40 -16.29 0.63
N ALA A 97 12.66 -16.01 -0.44
CA ALA A 97 11.36 -15.35 -0.34
C ALA A 97 10.39 -15.83 -1.42
N GLU A 98 9.16 -16.12 -1.01
CA GLU A 98 8.04 -16.40 -1.90
C GLU A 98 7.06 -15.24 -1.84
N VAL A 99 6.85 -14.57 -2.99
CA VAL A 99 6.02 -13.35 -3.07
C VAL A 99 4.73 -13.67 -3.78
N SER A 100 3.62 -13.36 -3.16
CA SER A 100 2.27 -13.51 -3.71
C SER A 100 1.48 -12.20 -3.63
N VAL A 101 0.52 -12.04 -4.55
CA VAL A 101 -0.42 -10.92 -4.55
C VAL A 101 -1.82 -11.45 -4.30
N ARG A 102 -2.56 -10.79 -3.41
CA ARG A 102 -3.94 -11.12 -3.06
C ARG A 102 -4.81 -9.88 -3.14
N LEU A 103 -5.77 -9.88 -4.04
CA LEU A 103 -6.80 -8.84 -4.13
C LEU A 103 -8.10 -9.39 -3.52
N PRO A 104 -8.84 -8.60 -2.73
CA PRO A 104 -10.09 -9.04 -2.13
C PRO A 104 -11.18 -9.21 -3.20
N ARG A 105 -12.09 -10.15 -2.98
CA ARG A 105 -13.26 -10.32 -3.84
C ARG A 105 -14.36 -9.36 -3.39
N ARG A 106 -14.60 -8.31 -4.16
CA ARG A 106 -15.54 -7.22 -3.86
C ARG A 106 -16.86 -7.68 -3.22
N TYR A 107 -17.49 -8.72 -3.77
CA TYR A 107 -18.82 -9.14 -3.35
C TYR A 107 -18.83 -10.11 -2.16
N SER A 108 -17.74 -10.77 -1.85
CA SER A 108 -17.71 -11.81 -0.81
C SER A 108 -16.73 -11.54 0.34
N GLU A 109 -15.80 -10.59 0.16
CA GLU A 109 -14.74 -10.29 1.14
C GLU A 109 -14.72 -8.83 1.56
N GLY A 110 -15.36 -7.95 0.78
CA GLY A 110 -15.39 -6.52 1.04
C GLY A 110 -14.13 -5.82 0.54
N TYR A 111 -13.73 -4.76 1.24
CA TYR A 111 -12.63 -3.88 0.90
C TYR A 111 -11.35 -4.30 1.64
N GLY A 112 -10.22 -4.31 0.93
CA GLY A 112 -8.89 -4.42 1.51
C GLY A 112 -8.63 -5.68 2.36
N LEU A 113 -7.78 -5.53 3.35
CA LEU A 113 -7.38 -6.62 4.25
C LEU A 113 -8.51 -7.05 5.18
N SER A 114 -8.86 -8.32 5.16
CA SER A 114 -9.90 -8.91 6.00
C SER A 114 -9.36 -10.06 6.86
N LYS A 115 -10.10 -10.40 7.93
CA LYS A 115 -9.78 -11.56 8.79
C LYS A 115 -9.70 -12.88 7.99
N LYS A 116 -10.46 -12.99 6.90
CA LYS A 116 -10.44 -14.15 6.01
C LYS A 116 -9.11 -14.26 5.26
N ILE A 117 -8.59 -13.14 4.73
CA ILE A 117 -7.28 -13.10 4.06
C ILE A 117 -6.15 -13.46 5.04
N ILE A 118 -6.26 -13.03 6.31
CA ILE A 118 -5.32 -13.45 7.36
C ILE A 118 -5.39 -14.95 7.61
N ASP A 119 -6.58 -15.56 7.55
CA ASP A 119 -6.71 -17.02 7.73
C ASP A 119 -6.04 -17.83 6.61
N GLU A 120 -5.87 -17.25 5.44
CA GLU A 120 -5.14 -17.84 4.32
C GLU A 120 -3.59 -17.79 4.50
N SER A 121 -3.10 -17.18 5.59
CA SER A 121 -1.67 -17.01 5.88
C SER A 121 -1.34 -17.68 7.22
N GLU A 122 -0.27 -18.47 7.26
CA GLU A 122 0.17 -19.12 8.49
C GLU A 122 1.27 -18.32 9.21
N SER A 123 2.20 -17.74 8.45
CA SER A 123 3.33 -16.95 8.94
C SER A 123 3.84 -15.99 7.88
N GLY A 124 4.86 -15.20 8.19
CA GLY A 124 5.59 -14.37 7.25
C GLY A 124 5.27 -12.88 7.35
N LEU A 125 5.32 -12.17 6.21
CA LEU A 125 5.13 -10.74 6.09
C LEU A 125 3.93 -10.42 5.19
N ILE A 126 2.98 -9.65 5.70
CA ILE A 126 1.91 -9.05 4.90
C ILE A 126 2.26 -7.58 4.65
N ILE A 127 2.16 -7.17 3.39
CA ILE A 127 2.29 -5.76 3.01
C ILE A 127 0.98 -5.34 2.36
N THR A 128 0.25 -4.44 2.98
CA THR A 128 -0.95 -3.86 2.37
C THR A 128 -0.57 -2.68 1.50
N VAL A 129 -1.25 -2.50 0.37
CA VAL A 129 -1.11 -1.34 -0.50
C VAL A 129 -2.48 -0.79 -0.85
N ASP A 130 -2.64 0.53 -0.72
CA ASP A 130 -3.90 1.22 -0.96
C ASP A 130 -5.05 0.74 -0.04
N ASN A 131 -4.70 0.16 1.09
CA ASN A 131 -5.61 -0.25 2.15
C ASN A 131 -4.83 -0.60 3.42
N GLY A 132 -5.55 -0.84 4.50
CA GLY A 132 -4.96 -1.37 5.74
C GLY A 132 -5.12 -0.44 6.93
N ILE A 133 -5.12 0.89 6.73
CA ILE A 133 -5.19 1.85 7.84
C ILE A 133 -6.46 1.69 8.69
N ALA A 134 -7.55 1.23 8.11
CA ALA A 134 -8.82 0.97 8.80
C ALA A 134 -9.01 -0.51 9.20
N ALA A 135 -8.08 -1.40 8.86
CA ALA A 135 -8.22 -2.85 9.06
C ALA A 135 -7.79 -3.33 10.47
N ILE A 136 -8.12 -2.59 11.52
CA ILE A 136 -7.67 -2.79 12.91
C ILE A 136 -7.80 -4.24 13.36
N ASP A 137 -8.99 -4.81 13.22
CA ASP A 137 -9.28 -6.18 13.67
C ASP A 137 -8.53 -7.26 12.88
N ALA A 138 -8.32 -7.05 11.56
CA ALA A 138 -7.60 -7.99 10.73
C ALA A 138 -6.11 -7.96 11.06
N ILE A 139 -5.55 -6.77 11.27
CA ILE A 139 -4.15 -6.60 11.64
C ILE A 139 -3.88 -7.15 13.05
N LYS A 140 -4.78 -6.89 14.01
CA LYS A 140 -4.68 -7.51 15.32
C LYS A 140 -4.62 -9.04 15.23
N LYS A 141 -5.50 -9.64 14.42
CA LYS A 141 -5.48 -11.08 14.17
C LYS A 141 -4.18 -11.56 13.52
N ALA A 142 -3.60 -10.78 12.60
CA ALA A 142 -2.30 -11.09 12.01
C ALA A 142 -1.21 -11.11 13.08
N LYS A 143 -1.17 -10.11 13.95
CA LYS A 143 -0.20 -10.04 15.06
C LYS A 143 -0.39 -11.17 16.06
N ASP A 144 -1.62 -11.55 16.39
CA ASP A 144 -1.92 -12.69 17.26
C ASP A 144 -1.42 -14.03 16.67
N LYS A 145 -1.28 -14.12 15.33
CA LYS A 145 -0.69 -15.26 14.62
C LYS A 145 0.84 -15.15 14.43
N GLY A 146 1.48 -14.08 14.91
CA GLY A 146 2.91 -13.84 14.71
C GLY A 146 3.27 -13.39 13.28
N ILE A 147 2.30 -12.92 12.49
CA ILE A 147 2.52 -12.39 11.15
C ILE A 147 2.92 -10.92 11.28
N ASP A 148 4.01 -10.54 10.59
CA ASP A 148 4.43 -9.15 10.51
C ASP A 148 3.62 -8.38 9.46
N VAL A 149 3.36 -7.10 9.71
CA VAL A 149 2.50 -6.28 8.84
C VAL A 149 3.13 -4.92 8.57
N ILE A 150 3.28 -4.60 7.28
CA ILE A 150 3.58 -3.24 6.79
C ILE A 150 2.33 -2.71 6.11
N ILE A 151 1.92 -1.50 6.45
CA ILE A 151 0.83 -0.78 5.79
C ILE A 151 1.42 0.31 4.90
N LEU A 152 1.05 0.29 3.61
CA LEU A 152 1.30 1.37 2.65
C LEU A 152 -0.07 1.88 2.20
N ASP A 153 -0.53 2.97 2.81
CA ASP A 153 -1.88 3.50 2.59
C ASP A 153 -1.85 5.01 2.42
N HIS A 154 -2.97 5.59 1.98
CA HIS A 154 -3.15 7.03 1.83
C HIS A 154 -4.55 7.49 2.27
N HIS A 155 -5.36 6.59 2.80
CA HIS A 155 -6.69 6.90 3.31
C HIS A 155 -6.61 7.58 4.68
N LEU A 156 -7.64 8.35 5.01
CA LEU A 156 -7.72 8.96 6.33
C LEU A 156 -7.81 7.90 7.42
N SER A 157 -6.95 7.98 8.40
CA SER A 157 -7.01 7.13 9.59
C SER A 157 -8.27 7.43 10.43
N GLY A 158 -8.76 6.41 11.14
CA GLY A 158 -9.73 6.60 12.21
C GLY A 158 -9.11 7.20 13.47
N GLU A 159 -9.87 7.19 14.56
CA GLU A 159 -9.38 7.63 15.89
C GLU A 159 -8.29 6.71 16.44
N GLU A 160 -8.29 5.45 16.04
CA GLU A 160 -7.34 4.41 16.44
C GLU A 160 -6.56 3.91 15.23
N LEU A 161 -5.24 3.77 15.39
CA LEU A 161 -4.37 3.18 14.38
C LEU A 161 -4.23 1.67 14.61
N PRO A 162 -4.13 0.87 13.53
CA PRO A 162 -3.87 -0.56 13.65
C PRO A 162 -2.48 -0.85 14.22
N CYS A 163 -2.35 -1.97 14.94
CA CYS A 163 -1.10 -2.41 15.56
C CYS A 163 -0.13 -3.07 14.58
N ALA A 164 0.06 -2.49 13.39
CA ALA A 164 1.03 -2.93 12.41
C ALA A 164 2.47 -2.64 12.86
N ASP A 165 3.45 -3.37 12.32
CA ASP A 165 4.86 -3.12 12.63
C ASP A 165 5.33 -1.80 12.07
N ILE A 166 4.91 -1.47 10.84
CA ILE A 166 5.18 -0.18 10.20
C ILE A 166 3.91 0.32 9.51
N ILE A 167 3.63 1.60 9.68
CA ILE A 167 2.59 2.32 8.93
C ILE A 167 3.27 3.43 8.14
N VAL A 168 3.07 3.41 6.83
CA VAL A 168 3.46 4.45 5.89
C VAL A 168 2.19 5.04 5.32
N ASP A 169 1.83 6.20 5.82
CA ASP A 169 0.64 6.94 5.42
C ASP A 169 0.91 8.45 5.56
N PRO A 170 0.63 9.27 4.53
CA PRO A 170 0.88 10.71 4.59
C PRO A 170 -0.02 11.45 5.58
N HIS A 171 -1.04 10.81 6.13
CA HIS A 171 -1.98 11.38 7.11
C HIS A 171 -1.66 10.97 8.57
N CYS A 172 -0.60 10.18 8.78
CA CYS A 172 -0.15 9.74 10.12
C CYS A 172 1.14 10.42 10.56
#